data_79d593c9cd6978159171b1821bff83ab
#
_entry.id   79d593c9cd6978159171b1821bff83ab
#
_cell.length_a   1.000
_cell.length_b   1.000
_cell.length_c   1.000
_cell.angle_alpha   90.00
_cell.angle_beta   90.00
_cell.angle_gamma   90.00
#
_symmetry.space_group_name_H-M   'P 1'
#
loop_
_entity.id
_entity.type
_entity.pdbx_description
1 polymer ?
#
loop_
_entity_poly.entity_id
_entity_poly.type
_entity_poly.pdbx_seq_one_letter_code
_entity_poly.pdbx_strand_id
1 'polypeptide(L)'
;IAVLAKEAGHRVTGCDANVYPPMSTQLEAQGIELIEGFDPSQTKLNPDVYVIGNVVSRGNPLMEEILNQGLPFISGPQWLAENILHPQGEQAKWVLAVAGTHGKTTTSSMLAWILEYAGLAPGFLIGGVPQNFSVSARLPQTPKQDSKSTSPFFVIEADEYDTAFFDKRSKFIHYGPRTAVL
;
A
#
# COMPACT_ATOMS: atom_id res chain seq x y z
N ILE A 1 -0.10 0.55 -2.69
CA ILE A 1 0.77 -0.62 -2.41
C ILE A 1 1.77 -0.83 -3.56
N ALA A 2 1.33 -1.00 -4.82
CA ALA A 2 2.20 -1.27 -5.97
C ALA A 2 3.35 -0.25 -6.12
N VAL A 3 3.07 1.04 -5.95
CA VAL A 3 4.09 2.10 -5.97
C VAL A 3 5.14 1.89 -4.87
N LEU A 4 4.69 1.63 -3.62
CA LEU A 4 5.59 1.39 -2.50
C LEU A 4 6.46 0.15 -2.70
N ALA A 5 5.88 -0.93 -3.24
CA ALA A 5 6.63 -2.15 -3.55
C ALA A 5 7.71 -1.87 -4.61
N LYS A 6 7.38 -1.09 -5.63
CA LYS A 6 8.35 -0.72 -6.65
C LYS A 6 9.47 0.18 -6.11
N GLU A 7 9.13 1.18 -5.30
CA GLU A 7 10.11 2.03 -4.62
C GLU A 7 11.01 1.22 -3.69
N ALA A 8 10.50 0.14 -3.08
CA ALA A 8 11.27 -0.80 -2.26
C ALA A 8 12.15 -1.76 -3.09
N GLY A 9 12.15 -1.65 -4.41
CA GLY A 9 13.01 -2.43 -5.31
C GLY A 9 12.40 -3.72 -5.86
N HIS A 10 11.10 -3.98 -5.60
CA HIS A 10 10.41 -5.13 -6.16
C HIS A 10 10.04 -4.93 -7.64
N ARG A 11 10.03 -6.00 -8.41
CA ARG A 11 9.39 -6.04 -9.71
C ARG A 11 7.89 -6.23 -9.50
N VAL A 12 7.09 -5.29 -9.99
CA VAL A 12 5.64 -5.26 -9.74
C VAL A 12 4.88 -5.30 -11.06
N THR A 13 3.88 -6.16 -11.12
CA THR A 13 2.81 -6.15 -12.12
C THR A 13 1.48 -6.05 -11.42
N GLY A 14 0.45 -5.53 -12.07
CA GLY A 14 -0.89 -5.40 -11.50
C GLY A 14 -1.96 -5.90 -12.46
N CYS A 15 -3.07 -6.41 -11.94
CA CYS A 15 -4.27 -6.69 -12.72
C CYS A 15 -5.51 -6.17 -12.02
N ASP A 16 -6.46 -5.71 -12.81
CA ASP A 16 -7.78 -5.28 -12.34
C ASP A 16 -8.82 -5.54 -13.44
N ALA A 17 -10.09 -5.65 -13.05
CA ALA A 17 -11.19 -5.75 -14.01
C ALA A 17 -11.31 -4.51 -14.90
N ASN A 18 -10.90 -3.35 -14.38
CA ASN A 18 -11.03 -2.07 -15.03
C ASN A 18 -9.72 -1.28 -14.92
N VAL A 19 -8.97 -1.25 -16.00
CA VAL A 19 -7.70 -0.51 -16.10
C VAL A 19 -7.93 0.79 -16.86
N TYR A 20 -8.27 1.87 -16.12
CA TYR A 20 -8.55 3.17 -16.72
C TYR A 20 -8.00 4.35 -15.89
N PRO A 21 -7.79 5.52 -16.53
CA PRO A 21 -7.36 6.73 -15.84
C PRO A 21 -8.32 7.18 -14.71
N PRO A 22 -7.82 7.84 -13.66
CA PRO A 22 -6.44 8.33 -13.52
C PRO A 22 -5.46 7.30 -12.92
N MET A 23 -5.93 6.19 -12.37
CA MET A 23 -5.10 5.20 -11.66
C MET A 23 -4.12 4.50 -12.61
N SER A 24 -4.59 4.04 -13.77
CA SER A 24 -3.73 3.35 -14.74
C SER A 24 -2.57 4.23 -15.19
N THR A 25 -2.85 5.48 -15.55
CA THR A 25 -1.83 6.44 -15.96
C THR A 25 -0.76 6.69 -14.89
N GLN A 26 -1.18 6.74 -13.61
CA GLN A 26 -0.24 6.92 -12.50
C GLN A 26 0.67 5.69 -12.30
N LEU A 27 0.11 4.49 -12.41
CA LEU A 27 0.87 3.25 -12.25
C LEU A 27 1.80 3.01 -13.45
N GLU A 28 1.34 3.26 -14.66
CA GLU A 28 2.15 3.20 -15.89
C GLU A 28 3.30 4.20 -15.87
N ALA A 29 3.06 5.44 -15.41
CA ALA A 29 4.10 6.46 -15.24
C ALA A 29 5.19 6.02 -14.25
N GLN A 30 4.85 5.14 -13.31
CA GLN A 30 5.81 4.48 -12.42
C GLN A 30 6.44 3.23 -13.06
N GLY A 31 6.12 2.90 -14.32
CA GLY A 31 6.61 1.71 -15.02
C GLY A 31 6.10 0.40 -14.43
N ILE A 32 4.89 0.38 -13.89
CA ILE A 32 4.18 -0.82 -13.44
C ILE A 32 3.33 -1.31 -14.61
N GLU A 33 3.58 -2.54 -15.04
CA GLU A 33 2.79 -3.20 -16.08
C GLU A 33 1.40 -3.54 -15.55
N LEU A 34 0.38 -3.14 -16.29
CA LEU A 34 -1.02 -3.39 -15.93
C LEU A 34 -1.66 -4.35 -16.94
N ILE A 35 -2.39 -5.32 -16.40
CA ILE A 35 -3.11 -6.34 -17.18
C ILE A 35 -4.60 -6.17 -16.88
N GLU A 36 -5.41 -6.02 -17.92
CA GLU A 36 -6.86 -5.96 -17.74
C GLU A 36 -7.45 -7.37 -17.58
N GLY A 37 -8.33 -7.51 -16.59
CA GLY A 37 -9.02 -8.76 -16.27
C GLY A 37 -8.23 -9.69 -15.35
N PHE A 38 -8.86 -10.81 -15.03
CA PHE A 38 -8.39 -11.82 -14.09
C PHE A 38 -8.28 -13.20 -14.77
N ASP A 39 -7.51 -13.27 -15.85
CA ASP A 39 -7.30 -14.52 -16.58
C ASP A 39 -6.40 -15.48 -15.77
N PRO A 40 -6.81 -16.76 -15.59
CA PRO A 40 -6.01 -17.75 -14.88
C PRO A 40 -4.57 -17.94 -15.44
N SER A 41 -4.37 -17.68 -16.74
CA SER A 41 -3.05 -17.80 -17.36
C SER A 41 -2.02 -16.80 -16.81
N GLN A 42 -2.45 -15.77 -16.10
CA GLN A 42 -1.57 -14.80 -15.42
C GLN A 42 -0.74 -15.48 -14.31
N THR A 43 -1.10 -16.67 -13.84
CA THR A 43 -0.24 -17.47 -12.96
C THR A 43 1.11 -17.82 -13.59
N LYS A 44 1.21 -17.84 -14.92
CA LYS A 44 2.47 -18.06 -15.67
C LYS A 44 3.49 -16.94 -15.50
N LEU A 45 3.07 -15.76 -14.99
CA LEU A 45 4.01 -14.69 -14.61
C LEU A 45 4.89 -15.11 -13.43
N ASN A 46 4.44 -16.11 -12.67
CA ASN A 46 5.16 -16.74 -11.57
C ASN A 46 5.79 -15.74 -10.59
N PRO A 47 5.00 -14.84 -10.00
CA PRO A 47 5.51 -13.92 -8.98
C PRO A 47 5.81 -14.69 -7.70
N ASP A 48 6.71 -14.14 -6.86
CA ASP A 48 7.01 -14.69 -5.55
C ASP A 48 5.80 -14.65 -4.60
N VAL A 49 4.90 -13.67 -4.77
CA VAL A 49 3.67 -13.52 -3.98
C VAL A 49 2.59 -12.75 -4.74
N TYR A 50 1.34 -13.18 -4.58
CA TYR A 50 0.16 -12.46 -5.05
C TYR A 50 -0.40 -11.57 -3.93
N VAL A 51 -0.44 -10.26 -4.15
CA VAL A 51 -1.04 -9.30 -3.22
C VAL A 51 -2.49 -9.07 -3.60
N ILE A 52 -3.40 -9.58 -2.79
CA ILE A 52 -4.85 -9.63 -3.09
C ILE A 52 -5.56 -8.40 -2.53
N GLY A 53 -6.27 -7.69 -3.40
CA GLY A 53 -7.11 -6.55 -3.04
C GLY A 53 -8.39 -6.97 -2.30
N ASN A 54 -8.95 -6.05 -1.50
CA ASN A 54 -10.14 -6.33 -0.68
C ASN A 54 -11.43 -6.58 -1.48
N VAL A 55 -11.48 -6.15 -2.73
CA VAL A 55 -12.64 -6.39 -3.62
C VAL A 55 -12.62 -7.77 -4.28
N VAL A 56 -11.48 -8.45 -4.27
CA VAL A 56 -11.37 -9.81 -4.82
C VAL A 56 -12.07 -10.80 -3.88
N SER A 57 -12.87 -11.68 -4.44
CA SER A 57 -13.63 -12.69 -3.70
C SER A 57 -13.50 -14.08 -4.35
N ARG A 58 -14.06 -15.08 -3.68
CA ARG A 58 -14.25 -16.43 -4.26
C ARG A 58 -15.06 -16.32 -5.56
N GLY A 59 -14.72 -17.15 -6.53
CA GLY A 59 -15.29 -17.08 -7.89
C GLY A 59 -14.52 -16.17 -8.86
N ASN A 60 -13.54 -15.38 -8.40
CA ASN A 60 -12.63 -14.70 -9.31
C ASN A 60 -11.72 -15.71 -9.99
N PRO A 61 -11.67 -15.78 -11.34
CA PRO A 61 -10.98 -16.87 -12.05
C PRO A 61 -9.48 -16.99 -11.71
N LEU A 62 -8.77 -15.87 -11.63
CA LEU A 62 -7.36 -15.86 -11.26
C LEU A 62 -7.17 -16.26 -9.79
N MET A 63 -8.02 -15.80 -8.90
CA MET A 63 -7.93 -16.18 -7.48
C MET A 63 -8.20 -17.67 -7.26
N GLU A 64 -9.18 -18.24 -7.94
CA GLU A 64 -9.43 -19.70 -7.86
C GLU A 64 -8.24 -20.49 -8.38
N GLU A 65 -7.57 -20.04 -9.44
CA GLU A 65 -6.37 -20.69 -9.94
C GLU A 65 -5.19 -20.60 -8.97
N ILE A 66 -4.99 -19.43 -8.33
CA ILE A 66 -3.99 -19.25 -7.27
C ILE A 66 -4.23 -20.25 -6.13
N LEU A 67 -5.49 -20.40 -5.70
CA LEU A 67 -5.86 -21.35 -4.65
C LEU A 67 -5.67 -22.81 -5.09
N ASN A 68 -6.08 -23.17 -6.30
CA ASN A 68 -5.96 -24.52 -6.85
C ASN A 68 -4.51 -24.98 -6.95
N GLN A 69 -3.62 -24.09 -7.32
CA GLN A 69 -2.18 -24.36 -7.42
C GLN A 69 -1.44 -24.22 -6.09
N GLY A 70 -2.07 -23.75 -5.02
CA GLY A 70 -1.44 -23.48 -3.74
C GLY A 70 -0.36 -22.42 -3.80
N LEU A 71 -0.52 -21.42 -4.68
CA LEU A 71 0.46 -20.34 -4.86
C LEU A 71 0.44 -19.37 -3.67
N PRO A 72 1.58 -18.75 -3.32
CA PRO A 72 1.65 -17.84 -2.19
C PRO A 72 0.86 -16.56 -2.43
N PHE A 73 -0.03 -16.22 -1.51
CA PHE A 73 -0.81 -14.99 -1.57
C PHE A 73 -0.92 -14.32 -0.19
N ILE A 74 -1.11 -13.02 -0.20
CA ILE A 74 -1.16 -12.17 1.00
C ILE A 74 -2.13 -11.01 0.76
N SER A 75 -2.68 -10.43 1.80
CA SER A 75 -3.45 -9.20 1.68
C SER A 75 -2.54 -7.97 1.54
N GLY A 76 -3.03 -6.91 0.90
CA GLY A 76 -2.28 -5.66 0.76
C GLY A 76 -1.82 -5.08 2.09
N PRO A 77 -2.71 -4.92 3.10
CA PRO A 77 -2.34 -4.43 4.42
C PRO A 77 -1.30 -5.30 5.15
N GLN A 78 -1.40 -6.61 5.05
CA GLN A 78 -0.42 -7.50 5.65
C GLN A 78 0.94 -7.38 4.95
N TRP A 79 0.97 -7.37 3.61
CA TRP A 79 2.21 -7.18 2.86
C TRP A 79 2.90 -5.86 3.23
N LEU A 80 2.12 -4.77 3.31
CA LEU A 80 2.65 -3.46 3.71
C LEU A 80 3.23 -3.50 5.13
N ALA A 81 2.54 -4.15 6.06
CA ALA A 81 3.00 -4.28 7.44
C ALA A 81 4.34 -5.02 7.51
N GLU A 82 4.45 -6.16 6.84
CA GLU A 82 5.63 -7.04 6.93
C GLU A 82 6.85 -6.49 6.16
N ASN A 83 6.63 -5.75 5.07
CA ASN A 83 7.73 -5.33 4.21
C ASN A 83 8.13 -3.85 4.39
N ILE A 84 7.23 -2.99 4.88
CA ILE A 84 7.48 -1.55 4.95
C ILE A 84 7.36 -1.00 6.37
N LEU A 85 6.28 -1.35 7.10
CA LEU A 85 6.00 -0.74 8.40
C LEU A 85 6.78 -1.38 9.54
N HIS A 86 6.88 -2.70 9.53
CA HIS A 86 7.49 -3.51 10.58
C HIS A 86 8.36 -4.63 9.99
N PRO A 87 9.32 -4.31 9.06
CA PRO A 87 10.14 -5.33 8.43
C PRO A 87 11.02 -6.05 9.45
N GLN A 88 11.21 -7.36 9.26
CA GLN A 88 12.05 -8.15 10.15
C GLN A 88 13.52 -7.74 10.06
N GLY A 89 14.15 -7.56 11.22
CA GLY A 89 15.56 -7.18 11.29
C GLY A 89 15.84 -5.69 11.09
N GLU A 90 14.83 -4.87 10.84
CA GLU A 90 14.93 -3.43 10.69
C GLU A 90 14.15 -2.68 11.77
N GLN A 91 14.38 -1.38 11.89
CA GLN A 91 13.61 -0.54 12.80
C GLN A 91 12.19 -0.34 12.27
N ALA A 92 11.20 -0.75 13.07
CA ALA A 92 9.79 -0.52 12.78
C ALA A 92 9.49 0.98 12.61
N LYS A 93 8.62 1.32 11.68
CA LYS A 93 8.19 2.70 11.44
C LYS A 93 7.27 3.18 12.56
N TRP A 94 7.30 4.47 12.81
CA TRP A 94 6.29 5.14 13.63
C TRP A 94 5.07 5.39 12.76
N VAL A 95 4.14 4.45 12.80
CA VAL A 95 2.90 4.54 12.01
C VAL A 95 1.93 5.51 12.68
N LEU A 96 1.50 6.52 11.91
CA LEU A 96 0.46 7.48 12.26
C LEU A 96 -0.77 7.13 11.41
N ALA A 97 -1.76 6.47 12.01
CA ALA A 97 -2.97 6.06 11.32
C ALA A 97 -4.10 7.06 11.51
N VAL A 98 -4.77 7.40 10.42
CA VAL A 98 -5.98 8.23 10.43
C VAL A 98 -7.17 7.32 10.16
N ALA A 99 -8.05 7.18 11.14
CA ALA A 99 -9.28 6.39 11.07
C ALA A 99 -10.52 7.31 11.14
N GLY A 100 -11.71 6.73 11.02
CA GLY A 100 -12.99 7.46 11.10
C GLY A 100 -13.79 7.39 9.81
N THR A 101 -15.05 7.77 9.87
CA THR A 101 -15.99 7.63 8.75
C THR A 101 -15.72 8.64 7.62
N HIS A 102 -15.38 9.89 7.96
CA HIS A 102 -15.18 10.98 7.01
C HIS A 102 -13.87 11.72 7.30
N GLY A 103 -13.31 12.36 6.27
CA GLY A 103 -12.16 13.24 6.43
C GLY A 103 -10.80 12.54 6.49
N LYS A 104 -10.72 11.21 6.42
CA LYS A 104 -9.46 10.46 6.48
C LYS A 104 -8.42 10.97 5.50
N THR A 105 -8.77 11.07 4.22
CA THR A 105 -7.87 11.53 3.15
C THR A 105 -7.37 12.95 3.37
N THR A 106 -8.23 13.85 3.81
CA THR A 106 -7.85 15.23 4.10
C THR A 106 -6.92 15.31 5.30
N THR A 107 -7.26 14.61 6.38
CA THR A 107 -6.47 14.62 7.62
C THR A 107 -5.11 13.96 7.43
N SER A 108 -5.05 12.81 6.74
CA SER A 108 -3.78 12.15 6.43
C SER A 108 -2.90 12.99 5.50
N SER A 109 -3.49 13.67 4.52
CA SER A 109 -2.77 14.60 3.64
C SER A 109 -2.18 15.78 4.41
N MET A 110 -2.95 16.38 5.31
CA MET A 110 -2.47 17.47 6.17
C MET A 110 -1.36 16.98 7.10
N LEU A 111 -1.54 15.83 7.72
CA LEU A 111 -0.55 15.27 8.64
C LEU A 111 0.77 14.96 7.92
N ALA A 112 0.71 14.32 6.75
CA ALA A 112 1.89 14.07 5.94
C ALA A 112 2.59 15.37 5.53
N TRP A 113 1.82 16.39 5.15
CA TRP A 113 2.37 17.69 4.78
C TRP A 113 3.01 18.44 5.96
N ILE A 114 2.40 18.39 7.15
CA ILE A 114 2.98 18.98 8.38
C ILE A 114 4.35 18.35 8.67
N LEU A 115 4.46 17.02 8.60
CA LEU A 115 5.72 16.31 8.81
C LEU A 115 6.75 16.66 7.72
N GLU A 116 6.31 16.76 6.47
CA GLU A 116 7.18 17.18 5.35
C GLU A 116 7.70 18.61 5.54
N TYR A 117 6.80 19.54 5.88
CA TYR A 117 7.14 20.94 6.13
C TYR A 117 8.10 21.10 7.32
N ALA A 118 7.96 20.25 8.33
CA ALA A 118 8.89 20.17 9.46
C ALA A 118 10.26 19.53 9.08
N GLY A 119 10.45 19.12 7.83
CA GLY A 119 11.69 18.53 7.35
C GLY A 119 11.89 17.06 7.74
N LEU A 120 10.82 16.37 8.17
CA LEU A 120 10.87 15.00 8.67
C LEU A 120 10.70 13.93 7.57
N ALA A 121 10.39 14.34 6.34
CA ALA A 121 10.34 13.50 5.13
C ALA A 121 9.60 12.15 5.30
N PRO A 122 8.32 12.13 5.75
CA PRO A 122 7.59 10.91 6.05
C PRO A 122 7.30 10.05 4.82
N GLY A 123 7.16 8.75 5.02
CA GLY A 123 6.44 7.90 4.09
C GLY A 123 4.93 8.06 4.28
N PHE A 124 4.16 7.70 3.27
CA PHE A 124 2.70 7.74 3.37
C PHE A 124 2.01 6.81 2.36
N LEU A 125 0.79 6.42 2.70
CA LEU A 125 -0.18 5.80 1.80
C LEU A 125 -1.55 6.45 2.06
N ILE A 126 -2.03 7.23 1.09
CA ILE A 126 -3.23 8.06 1.18
C ILE A 126 -4.17 7.68 0.04
N GLY A 127 -5.48 7.60 0.30
CA GLY A 127 -6.50 7.17 -0.65
C GLY A 127 -6.74 8.14 -1.83
N GLY A 128 -6.21 9.35 -1.77
CA GLY A 128 -6.20 10.35 -2.83
C GLY A 128 -4.79 10.81 -3.18
N VAL A 129 -4.68 11.72 -4.13
CA VAL A 129 -3.41 12.36 -4.50
C VAL A 129 -3.34 13.75 -3.88
N PRO A 130 -2.61 13.94 -2.77
CA PRO A 130 -2.44 15.27 -2.18
C PRO A 130 -1.69 16.18 -3.15
N GLN A 131 -2.20 17.37 -3.40
CA GLN A 131 -1.62 18.31 -4.37
C GLN A 131 -0.15 18.66 -4.06
N ASN A 132 0.20 18.75 -2.79
CA ASN A 132 1.55 19.07 -2.34
C ASN A 132 2.58 17.98 -2.67
N PHE A 133 2.16 16.73 -2.90
CA PHE A 133 3.06 15.60 -3.18
C PHE A 133 2.96 15.07 -4.59
N SER A 134 1.82 15.31 -5.29
CA SER A 134 1.53 14.80 -6.62
C SER A 134 1.53 13.26 -6.76
N VAL A 135 1.62 12.54 -5.64
CA VAL A 135 1.57 11.08 -5.54
C VAL A 135 0.70 10.67 -4.35
N SER A 136 0.07 9.50 -4.44
CA SER A 136 -0.76 8.94 -3.36
C SER A 136 0.01 8.10 -2.35
N ALA A 137 1.24 7.70 -2.69
CA ALA A 137 2.09 6.87 -1.85
C ALA A 137 3.56 7.19 -2.09
N ARG A 138 4.36 7.09 -1.03
CA ARG A 138 5.81 7.32 -1.06
C ARG A 138 6.46 6.60 0.13
N LEU A 139 7.62 6.00 -0.07
CA LEU A 139 8.46 5.52 1.04
C LEU A 139 9.03 6.67 1.87
N PRO A 140 9.35 6.45 3.17
CA PRO A 140 10.07 7.41 3.98
C PRO A 140 11.39 7.80 3.31
N GLN A 141 11.68 9.09 3.27
CA GLN A 141 12.92 9.61 2.69
C GLN A 141 13.88 10.06 3.78
N THR A 142 15.11 10.36 3.39
CA THR A 142 16.11 10.90 4.31
C THR A 142 15.78 12.36 4.62
N PRO A 143 15.60 12.73 5.91
CA PRO A 143 15.33 14.10 6.32
C PRO A 143 16.50 15.02 5.94
N LYS A 144 16.20 16.26 5.54
CA LYS A 144 17.24 17.24 5.18
C LYS A 144 18.17 17.61 6.34
N GLN A 145 17.67 17.49 7.57
CA GLN A 145 18.39 17.85 8.79
C GLN A 145 19.22 16.71 9.39
N ASP A 146 18.88 15.45 9.05
CA ASP A 146 19.63 14.28 9.48
C ASP A 146 19.84 13.34 8.27
N SER A 147 21.00 13.47 7.65
CA SER A 147 21.36 12.71 6.45
C SER A 147 21.79 11.26 6.73
N LYS A 148 21.68 10.77 7.96
CA LYS A 148 22.21 9.45 8.35
C LYS A 148 21.19 8.34 8.32
N SER A 149 19.90 8.67 8.38
CA SER A 149 18.85 7.66 8.40
C SER A 149 17.60 8.11 7.64
N THR A 150 16.82 7.17 7.13
CA THR A 150 15.49 7.45 6.58
C THR A 150 14.53 7.86 7.69
N SER A 151 13.51 8.65 7.36
CA SER A 151 12.46 9.04 8.29
C SER A 151 11.82 7.82 8.97
N PRO A 152 11.62 7.86 10.29
CA PRO A 152 10.89 6.80 10.98
C PRO A 152 9.37 6.90 10.77
N PHE A 153 8.85 8.01 10.27
CA PHE A 153 7.41 8.29 10.22
C PHE A 153 6.75 7.74 8.96
N PHE A 154 5.57 7.14 9.16
CA PHE A 154 4.72 6.69 8.07
C PHE A 154 3.25 7.05 8.36
N VAL A 155 2.64 7.85 7.48
CA VAL A 155 1.23 8.28 7.59
C VAL A 155 0.36 7.38 6.73
N ILE A 156 -0.74 6.87 7.29
CA ILE A 156 -1.62 5.95 6.57
C ILE A 156 -3.09 6.18 6.91
N GLU A 157 -3.95 6.00 5.91
CA GLU A 157 -5.40 5.89 6.13
C GLU A 157 -5.74 4.46 6.58
N ALA A 158 -6.41 4.35 7.71
CA ALA A 158 -6.87 3.09 8.26
C ALA A 158 -8.40 3.05 8.18
N ASP A 159 -8.93 2.50 7.08
CA ASP A 159 -10.36 2.33 6.94
C ASP A 159 -10.87 1.11 7.73
N GLU A 160 -12.18 1.09 7.98
CA GLU A 160 -12.88 0.10 8.79
C GLU A 160 -13.21 -1.20 8.06
N TYR A 161 -12.97 -1.28 6.76
CA TYR A 161 -13.35 -2.44 5.95
C TYR A 161 -12.44 -3.65 6.19
N ASP A 162 -13.00 -4.84 5.95
CA ASP A 162 -12.26 -6.10 5.91
C ASP A 162 -11.02 -5.98 5.01
N THR A 163 -9.94 -6.59 5.45
CA THR A 163 -8.66 -6.54 4.73
C THR A 163 -8.71 -7.31 3.41
N ALA A 164 -9.29 -8.51 3.42
CA ALA A 164 -9.51 -9.36 2.25
C ALA A 164 -10.60 -10.41 2.55
N PHE A 165 -11.06 -11.15 1.54
CA PHE A 165 -12.07 -12.20 1.74
C PHE A 165 -11.59 -13.32 2.67
N PHE A 166 -10.29 -13.57 2.73
CA PHE A 166 -9.63 -14.56 3.59
C PHE A 166 -9.05 -13.96 4.89
N ASP A 167 -9.07 -12.64 5.03
CA ASP A 167 -8.58 -11.93 6.22
C ASP A 167 -9.59 -10.87 6.67
N LYS A 168 -10.30 -11.18 7.74
CA LYS A 168 -11.38 -10.35 8.31
C LYS A 168 -10.90 -9.37 9.37
N ARG A 169 -9.59 -9.33 9.63
CA ARG A 169 -9.02 -8.33 10.51
C ARG A 169 -9.15 -6.94 9.88
N SER A 170 -9.36 -5.95 10.72
CA SER A 170 -9.28 -4.54 10.30
C SER A 170 -7.87 -4.21 9.81
N LYS A 171 -7.76 -3.37 8.80
CA LYS A 171 -6.46 -2.85 8.31
C LYS A 171 -5.65 -2.19 9.42
N PHE A 172 -6.32 -1.55 10.37
CA PHE A 172 -5.71 -0.92 11.54
C PHE A 172 -4.88 -1.91 12.37
N ILE A 173 -5.33 -3.17 12.49
CA ILE A 173 -4.59 -4.21 13.23
C ILE A 173 -3.29 -4.55 12.51
N HIS A 174 -3.32 -4.67 11.18
CA HIS A 174 -2.12 -4.93 10.39
C HIS A 174 -1.10 -3.79 10.50
N TYR A 175 -1.59 -2.56 10.46
CA TYR A 175 -0.71 -1.39 10.48
C TYR A 175 -0.04 -1.14 11.84
N GLY A 176 -0.59 -1.66 12.95
CA GLY A 176 -0.03 -1.55 14.29
C GLY A 176 0.39 -0.13 14.68
N PRO A 177 -0.50 0.88 14.57
CA PRO A 177 -0.10 2.28 14.70
C PRO A 177 0.36 2.61 16.11
N ARG A 178 1.39 3.45 16.22
CA ARG A 178 1.80 4.05 17.50
C ARG A 178 0.99 5.30 17.83
N THR A 179 0.46 5.96 16.80
CA THR A 179 -0.40 7.15 16.94
C THR A 179 -1.63 6.95 16.07
N ALA A 180 -2.81 7.17 16.65
CA ALA A 180 -4.08 7.15 15.94
C ALA A 180 -4.76 8.51 16.03
N VAL A 181 -5.32 8.97 14.91
CA VAL A 181 -6.21 10.13 14.80
C VAL A 181 -7.57 9.59 14.41
N LEU A 182 -8.60 9.93 15.22
CA LEU A 182 -9.99 9.52 15.07
C LEU A 182 -10.88 10.71 14.84
#